data_ad76e6d7763a0cff29de8f8eb789fb39
#
_entry.id   ad76e6d7763a0cff29de8f8eb789fb39
#
_cell.length_a   1.000
_cell.length_b   1.000
_cell.length_c   1.000
_cell.angle_alpha   90.00
_cell.angle_beta   90.00
_cell.angle_gamma   90.00
#
_symmetry.space_group_name_H-M   'P 1'
#
loop_
_entity.id
_entity.type
_entity.pdbx_description
1 polymer ?
#
loop_
_entity_poly.entity_id
_entity_poly.type
_entity_poly.pdbx_seq_one_letter_code
_entity_poly.pdbx_strand_id
1 'polypeptide(L)'
;CACLVGSEMCIRDSDTPERQEEYKQFYLQCFNNFFKKNYQDETKCRQFLRKEMQALQKKIILCIQAAETTEYGNRKENNILQKFIRKFHEPLPSYDKVIEQWTLTEEFKERYEKISSNPEYGNLPYTEDMAVRLDISYRYQMFWYAIHYREAEFIHRLSKCDEGKQRTQEAYTQRLKRLACVMPVFISTFHSLPKYMTYAENGKWDIPLYNGIDLLIVDESGQVSPELAVPSFSLAKQAILVGDIQQIEPVWSISDEYSFINLKNLGIVSN
;
A
#
# COMPACT_ATOMS: atom_id res chain seq x y z
N CYS A 1 13.75 -5.24 -11.67
CA CYS A 1 12.77 -4.35 -12.34
C CYS A 1 12.16 -3.34 -11.36
N ALA A 2 12.95 -2.43 -10.86
CA ALA A 2 12.45 -1.27 -10.11
C ALA A 2 12.17 -0.11 -11.09
N CYS A 3 11.51 -0.38 -12.22
CA CYS A 3 11.66 0.48 -13.38
C CYS A 3 10.59 1.55 -13.53
N LEU A 4 9.41 1.42 -12.92
CA LEU A 4 8.39 2.47 -12.95
C LEU A 4 8.42 3.38 -11.71
N VAL A 5 9.06 2.95 -10.63
CA VAL A 5 9.06 3.65 -9.33
C VAL A 5 10.24 4.63 -9.17
N GLY A 6 11.22 4.63 -10.09
CA GLY A 6 12.52 5.27 -9.86
C GLY A 6 12.75 6.67 -10.43
N SER A 7 11.81 7.29 -11.12
CA SER A 7 12.05 8.64 -11.63
C SER A 7 10.86 9.57 -11.39
N GLU A 8 11.05 10.55 -10.52
CA GLU A 8 10.14 11.72 -10.37
C GLU A 8 9.87 12.42 -11.72
N MET A 9 10.77 12.27 -12.68
CA MET A 9 10.66 12.79 -14.03
C MET A 9 9.56 12.11 -14.85
N CYS A 10 9.34 10.80 -14.66
CA CYS A 10 8.33 10.05 -15.40
C CYS A 10 6.89 10.47 -15.07
N ILE A 11 6.65 11.00 -13.87
CA ILE A 11 5.30 11.32 -13.39
C ILE A 11 4.83 12.67 -13.91
N ARG A 12 5.74 13.63 -14.11
CA ARG A 12 5.39 14.99 -14.57
C ARG A 12 5.00 15.05 -16.06
N ASP A 13 5.57 14.17 -16.88
CA ASP A 13 5.48 14.27 -18.35
C ASP A 13 4.78 13.07 -19.02
N SER A 14 4.08 12.24 -18.21
CA SER A 14 3.43 11.01 -18.72
C SER A 14 2.16 11.25 -19.55
N ASP A 15 1.87 12.51 -19.85
CA ASP A 15 0.57 12.88 -20.40
C ASP A 15 0.54 12.93 -21.94
N THR A 16 1.67 12.69 -22.64
CA THR A 16 1.65 12.59 -24.12
C THR A 16 1.40 11.17 -24.59
N PRO A 17 0.62 10.94 -25.67
CA PRO A 17 0.32 9.62 -26.20
C PRO A 17 1.55 8.79 -26.53
N GLU A 18 2.60 9.43 -27.07
CA GLU A 18 3.86 8.77 -27.41
C GLU A 18 4.53 8.19 -26.16
N ARG A 19 4.60 8.96 -25.07
CA ARG A 19 5.19 8.49 -23.81
C ARG A 19 4.34 7.42 -23.13
N GLN A 20 3.03 7.54 -23.21
CA GLN A 20 2.13 6.51 -22.68
C GLN A 20 2.37 5.16 -23.37
N GLU A 21 2.55 5.17 -24.68
CA GLU A 21 2.86 3.96 -25.45
C GLU A 21 4.27 3.44 -25.14
N GLU A 22 5.26 4.33 -24.99
CA GLU A 22 6.61 3.96 -24.56
C GLU A 22 6.63 3.24 -23.20
N TYR A 23 5.93 3.78 -22.19
CA TYR A 23 5.79 3.14 -20.88
C TYR A 23 5.10 1.79 -20.97
N LYS A 24 4.07 1.68 -21.78
CA LYS A 24 3.36 0.43 -21.99
C LYS A 24 4.27 -0.63 -22.60
N GLN A 25 5.01 -0.28 -23.64
CA GLN A 25 5.95 -1.20 -24.30
C GLN A 25 7.07 -1.62 -23.35
N PHE A 26 7.61 -0.69 -22.58
CA PHE A 26 8.63 -0.98 -21.58
C PHE A 26 8.10 -1.92 -20.50
N TYR A 27 6.90 -1.65 -19.97
CA TYR A 27 6.25 -2.52 -19.00
C TYR A 27 6.06 -3.94 -19.56
N LEU A 28 5.53 -4.06 -20.78
CA LEU A 28 5.29 -5.36 -21.41
C LEU A 28 6.59 -6.13 -21.63
N GLN A 29 7.66 -5.45 -22.02
CA GLN A 29 8.98 -6.07 -22.14
C GLN A 29 9.49 -6.60 -20.80
N CYS A 30 9.45 -5.80 -19.75
CA CYS A 30 9.87 -6.21 -18.41
C CYS A 30 9.02 -7.37 -17.90
N PHE A 31 7.69 -7.28 -18.03
CA PHE A 31 6.76 -8.33 -17.62
C PHE A 31 7.01 -9.65 -18.34
N ASN A 32 7.11 -9.61 -19.68
CA ASN A 32 7.33 -10.79 -20.49
C ASN A 32 8.66 -11.47 -20.17
N ASN A 33 9.71 -10.69 -19.93
CA ASN A 33 11.02 -11.21 -19.53
C ASN A 33 10.97 -11.87 -18.15
N PHE A 34 10.32 -11.23 -17.18
CA PHE A 34 10.23 -11.74 -15.80
C PHE A 34 9.40 -13.01 -15.70
N PHE A 35 8.21 -13.01 -16.30
CA PHE A 35 7.26 -14.13 -16.23
C PHE A 35 7.43 -15.15 -17.35
N LYS A 36 8.39 -14.96 -18.25
CA LYS A 36 8.61 -15.80 -19.45
C LYS A 36 7.31 -15.97 -20.26
N LYS A 37 6.63 -14.86 -20.51
CA LYS A 37 5.37 -14.77 -21.27
C LYS A 37 5.61 -13.98 -22.56
N ASN A 38 4.61 -13.93 -23.41
CA ASN A 38 4.60 -13.15 -24.64
C ASN A 38 3.24 -12.47 -24.80
N TYR A 39 2.91 -11.59 -23.84
CA TYR A 39 1.68 -10.80 -23.91
C TYR A 39 1.94 -9.48 -24.63
N GLN A 40 0.96 -9.07 -25.44
CA GLN A 40 0.98 -7.82 -26.20
C GLN A 40 0.10 -6.72 -25.58
N ASP A 41 -0.51 -6.99 -24.44
CA ASP A 41 -1.53 -6.17 -23.85
C ASP A 41 -1.50 -6.32 -22.32
N GLU A 42 -1.53 -5.20 -21.62
CA GLU A 42 -1.53 -5.12 -20.15
C GLU A 42 -2.77 -5.78 -19.53
N THR A 43 -3.88 -5.88 -20.26
CA THR A 43 -5.09 -6.55 -19.78
C THR A 43 -4.86 -8.03 -19.57
N LYS A 44 -4.12 -8.68 -20.48
CA LYS A 44 -3.72 -10.08 -20.34
C LYS A 44 -2.75 -10.28 -19.19
N CYS A 45 -1.82 -9.35 -18.99
CA CYS A 45 -0.93 -9.35 -17.83
C CYS A 45 -1.72 -9.31 -16.51
N ARG A 46 -2.71 -8.40 -16.42
CA ARG A 46 -3.57 -8.27 -15.24
C ARG A 46 -4.39 -9.54 -14.97
N GLN A 47 -4.97 -10.13 -16.02
CA GLN A 47 -5.75 -11.37 -15.90
C GLN A 47 -4.87 -12.53 -15.41
N PHE A 48 -3.68 -12.70 -15.98
CA PHE A 48 -2.71 -13.68 -15.53
C PHE A 48 -2.37 -13.49 -14.05
N LEU A 49 -1.93 -12.28 -13.66
CA LEU A 49 -1.53 -11.99 -12.28
C LEU A 49 -2.67 -12.20 -11.28
N ARG A 50 -3.89 -11.79 -11.63
CA ARG A 50 -5.07 -12.02 -10.78
C ARG A 50 -5.32 -13.49 -10.55
N LYS A 51 -5.21 -14.32 -11.60
CA LYS A 51 -5.36 -15.78 -11.48
C LYS A 51 -4.30 -16.40 -10.59
N GLU A 52 -3.04 -16.01 -10.78
CA GLU A 52 -1.92 -16.52 -9.99
C GLU A 52 -2.03 -16.09 -8.51
N MET A 53 -2.37 -14.82 -8.25
CA MET A 53 -2.60 -14.34 -6.87
C MET A 53 -3.74 -15.08 -6.18
N GLN A 54 -4.84 -15.36 -6.88
CA GLN A 54 -5.96 -16.14 -6.32
C GLN A 54 -5.54 -17.58 -6.00
N ALA A 55 -4.71 -18.19 -6.85
CA ALA A 55 -4.19 -19.53 -6.62
C ALA A 55 -3.25 -19.56 -5.41
N LEU A 56 -2.34 -18.57 -5.29
CA LEU A 56 -1.45 -18.43 -4.13
C LEU A 56 -2.22 -18.16 -2.84
N GLN A 57 -3.23 -17.29 -2.89
CA GLN A 57 -4.07 -16.99 -1.72
C GLN A 57 -4.73 -18.25 -1.16
N LYS A 58 -5.27 -19.12 -2.02
CA LYS A 58 -5.84 -20.39 -1.60
C LYS A 58 -4.81 -21.28 -0.94
N LYS A 59 -3.60 -21.37 -1.51
CA LYS A 59 -2.49 -22.15 -0.93
C LYS A 59 -2.08 -21.59 0.43
N ILE A 60 -1.92 -20.28 0.56
CA ILE A 60 -1.55 -19.63 1.82
C ILE A 60 -2.58 -19.93 2.91
N ILE A 61 -3.87 -19.78 2.61
CA ILE A 61 -4.95 -20.05 3.57
C ILE A 61 -4.90 -21.53 4.01
N LEU A 62 -4.74 -22.46 3.07
CA LEU A 62 -4.63 -23.89 3.37
C LEU A 62 -3.45 -24.19 4.30
N CYS A 63 -2.29 -23.59 4.04
CA CYS A 63 -1.08 -23.76 4.85
C CYS A 63 -1.27 -23.26 6.28
N ILE A 64 -1.84 -22.07 6.44
CA ILE A 64 -2.13 -21.47 7.75
C ILE A 64 -3.10 -22.37 8.53
N GLN A 65 -4.21 -22.77 7.90
CA GLN A 65 -5.21 -23.63 8.53
C GLN A 65 -4.63 -24.99 8.95
N ALA A 66 -3.76 -25.58 8.12
CA ALA A 66 -3.09 -26.85 8.47
C ALA A 66 -2.17 -26.70 9.70
N ALA A 67 -1.39 -25.63 9.76
CA ALA A 67 -0.51 -25.33 10.90
C ALA A 67 -1.30 -25.08 12.19
N GLU A 68 -2.33 -24.23 12.12
CA GLU A 68 -3.22 -23.96 13.25
C GLU A 68 -3.92 -25.21 13.75
N THR A 69 -4.48 -26.04 12.84
CA THR A 69 -5.17 -27.26 13.21
C THR A 69 -4.22 -28.26 13.89
N THR A 70 -2.98 -28.37 13.44
CA THR A 70 -1.98 -29.25 14.03
C THR A 70 -1.53 -28.76 15.40
N GLU A 71 -1.27 -27.45 15.53
CA GLU A 71 -0.85 -26.85 16.78
C GLU A 71 -1.94 -26.93 17.87
N TYR A 72 -3.18 -26.57 17.51
CA TYR A 72 -4.32 -26.62 18.45
C TYR A 72 -4.78 -28.07 18.71
N GLY A 73 -4.61 -28.98 17.75
CA GLY A 73 -4.91 -30.40 17.93
C GLY A 73 -4.00 -31.06 18.95
N ASN A 74 -2.77 -30.61 19.07
CA ASN A 74 -1.81 -31.06 20.07
C ASN A 74 -2.04 -30.47 21.47
N ARG A 75 -2.74 -29.31 21.57
CA ARG A 75 -3.21 -28.73 22.81
C ARG A 75 -4.56 -29.38 23.17
N LYS A 76 -4.59 -30.25 24.17
CA LYS A 76 -5.79 -31.01 24.60
C LYS A 76 -7.06 -30.21 24.91
N GLU A 77 -7.05 -28.87 24.78
CA GLU A 77 -8.08 -27.98 25.31
C GLU A 77 -9.17 -27.50 24.34
N ASN A 78 -9.11 -27.77 23.02
CA ASN A 78 -10.09 -27.17 22.10
C ASN A 78 -10.91 -28.16 21.24
N ASN A 79 -11.66 -29.01 21.91
CA ASN A 79 -12.60 -29.97 21.29
C ASN A 79 -13.77 -29.30 20.52
N ILE A 80 -14.10 -28.03 20.82
CA ILE A 80 -15.28 -27.34 20.26
C ILE A 80 -14.95 -26.75 18.87
N LEU A 81 -13.81 -26.11 18.71
CA LEU A 81 -13.39 -25.51 17.46
C LEU A 81 -13.12 -26.59 16.39
N GLN A 82 -12.47 -27.69 16.78
CA GLN A 82 -12.25 -28.84 15.89
C GLN A 82 -13.55 -29.51 15.47
N LYS A 83 -14.54 -29.64 16.38
CA LYS A 83 -15.88 -30.15 16.02
C LYS A 83 -16.62 -29.22 15.05
N PHE A 84 -16.44 -27.92 15.19
CA PHE A 84 -17.05 -26.91 14.31
C PHE A 84 -16.39 -26.94 12.92
N ILE A 85 -15.06 -26.97 12.84
CA ILE A 85 -14.31 -27.03 11.58
C ILE A 85 -14.62 -28.35 10.83
N ARG A 86 -14.62 -29.49 11.52
CA ARG A 86 -14.95 -30.79 10.92
C ARG A 86 -16.38 -30.92 10.37
N LYS A 87 -17.30 -30.08 10.85
CA LYS A 87 -18.71 -30.15 10.42
C LYS A 87 -18.98 -29.41 9.11
N PHE A 88 -18.10 -28.50 8.71
CA PHE A 88 -18.34 -27.57 7.59
C PHE A 88 -17.29 -27.60 6.47
N HIS A 89 -16.18 -28.31 6.65
CA HIS A 89 -15.10 -28.36 5.65
C HIS A 89 -14.64 -29.79 5.40
N GLU A 90 -14.14 -30.04 4.17
CA GLU A 90 -13.35 -31.23 3.87
C GLU A 90 -12.17 -31.35 4.87
N PRO A 91 -11.75 -32.58 5.22
CA PRO A 91 -10.66 -32.76 6.16
C PRO A 91 -9.41 -32.04 5.66
N LEU A 92 -8.96 -31.03 6.43
CA LEU A 92 -7.75 -30.29 6.12
C LEU A 92 -6.54 -31.26 6.16
N PRO A 93 -5.58 -31.13 5.24
CA PRO A 93 -4.36 -31.91 5.30
C PRO A 93 -3.61 -31.58 6.59
N SER A 94 -2.91 -32.56 7.17
CA SER A 94 -2.01 -32.31 8.30
C SER A 94 -0.86 -31.40 7.87
N TYR A 95 -0.22 -30.75 8.85
CA TYR A 95 0.97 -29.92 8.62
C TYR A 95 2.04 -30.68 7.81
N ASP A 96 2.36 -31.93 8.22
CA ASP A 96 3.37 -32.73 7.55
C ASP A 96 3.06 -32.98 6.08
N LYS A 97 1.80 -33.28 5.74
CA LYS A 97 1.36 -33.45 4.35
C LYS A 97 1.50 -32.17 3.53
N VAL A 98 1.23 -31.00 4.16
CA VAL A 98 1.41 -29.71 3.48
C VAL A 98 2.90 -29.46 3.22
N ILE A 99 3.77 -29.79 4.19
CA ILE A 99 5.22 -29.63 4.04
C ILE A 99 5.80 -30.61 2.99
N GLU A 100 5.36 -31.87 2.96
CA GLU A 100 5.76 -32.83 1.93
C GLU A 100 5.42 -32.37 0.51
N GLN A 101 4.29 -31.71 0.33
CA GLN A 101 3.85 -31.16 -0.95
C GLN A 101 4.44 -29.78 -1.25
N TRP A 102 5.23 -29.22 -0.33
CA TRP A 102 5.83 -27.91 -0.48
C TRP A 102 6.95 -27.92 -1.50
N THR A 103 6.63 -27.59 -2.74
CA THR A 103 7.63 -27.46 -3.80
C THR A 103 8.37 -26.14 -3.64
N LEU A 104 9.44 -26.15 -2.86
CA LEU A 104 10.38 -25.05 -2.83
C LEU A 104 11.20 -25.08 -4.11
N THR A 105 11.30 -23.93 -4.80
CA THR A 105 12.34 -23.76 -5.82
C THR A 105 13.71 -23.79 -5.14
N GLU A 106 14.79 -24.10 -5.86
CA GLU A 106 16.14 -24.13 -5.27
C GLU A 106 16.50 -22.81 -4.57
N GLU A 107 16.07 -21.66 -5.13
CA GLU A 107 16.23 -20.34 -4.52
C GLU A 107 15.59 -20.23 -3.12
N PHE A 108 14.42 -20.82 -2.94
CA PHE A 108 13.73 -20.82 -1.64
C PHE A 108 14.30 -21.84 -0.67
N LYS A 109 14.86 -22.95 -1.15
CA LYS A 109 15.57 -23.92 -0.30
C LYS A 109 16.76 -23.28 0.37
N GLU A 110 17.62 -22.60 -0.38
CA GLU A 110 18.79 -21.89 0.17
C GLU A 110 18.40 -20.86 1.24
N ARG A 111 17.34 -20.09 0.99
CA ARG A 111 16.83 -19.11 1.95
C ARG A 111 16.29 -19.79 3.21
N TYR A 112 15.53 -20.86 3.04
CA TYR A 112 14.97 -21.61 4.16
C TYR A 112 16.07 -22.28 4.99
N GLU A 113 17.06 -22.91 4.37
CA GLU A 113 18.20 -23.50 5.05
C GLU A 113 19.00 -22.46 5.85
N LYS A 114 19.20 -21.27 5.32
CA LYS A 114 19.81 -20.16 6.04
C LYS A 114 19.06 -19.74 7.29
N ILE A 115 17.72 -19.71 7.22
CA ILE A 115 16.87 -19.35 8.35
C ILE A 115 16.80 -20.51 9.35
N SER A 116 16.56 -21.72 8.88
CA SER A 116 16.42 -22.91 9.73
C SER A 116 17.72 -23.35 10.42
N SER A 117 18.89 -22.95 9.88
CA SER A 117 20.18 -23.16 10.53
C SER A 117 20.45 -22.19 11.69
N ASN A 118 19.66 -21.15 11.85
CA ASN A 118 19.77 -20.25 12.99
C ASN A 118 19.14 -20.92 14.23
N PRO A 119 19.87 -21.07 15.35
CA PRO A 119 19.37 -21.71 16.57
C PRO A 119 18.08 -21.09 17.14
N GLU A 120 17.81 -19.83 16.86
CA GLU A 120 16.58 -19.13 17.27
C GLU A 120 15.33 -19.71 16.59
N TYR A 121 15.46 -20.34 15.43
CA TYR A 121 14.36 -20.88 14.64
C TYR A 121 14.20 -22.40 14.74
N GLY A 122 15.11 -23.09 15.44
CA GLY A 122 15.20 -24.56 15.45
C GLY A 122 14.04 -25.31 16.13
N ASN A 123 13.18 -24.62 16.92
CA ASN A 123 12.05 -25.21 17.65
C ASN A 123 10.81 -24.31 17.63
N LEU A 124 10.50 -23.73 16.47
CA LEU A 124 9.32 -22.88 16.34
C LEU A 124 8.03 -23.69 16.46
N PRO A 125 6.95 -23.10 17.04
CA PRO A 125 5.60 -23.62 16.91
C PRO A 125 5.21 -23.79 15.43
N TYR A 126 4.28 -24.69 15.14
CA TYR A 126 3.85 -24.98 13.74
C TYR A 126 3.37 -23.73 13.00
N THR A 127 2.67 -22.82 13.70
CA THR A 127 2.18 -21.57 13.11
C THR A 127 3.31 -20.60 12.77
N GLU A 128 4.34 -20.51 13.60
CA GLU A 128 5.50 -19.64 13.39
C GLU A 128 6.41 -20.20 12.28
N ASP A 129 6.70 -21.53 12.27
CA ASP A 129 7.45 -22.15 11.19
C ASP A 129 6.73 -22.00 9.85
N MET A 130 5.41 -22.18 9.83
CA MET A 130 4.60 -21.94 8.63
C MET A 130 4.66 -20.48 8.19
N ALA A 131 4.63 -19.50 9.10
CA ALA A 131 4.74 -18.09 8.75
C ALA A 131 6.07 -17.78 8.06
N VAL A 132 7.19 -18.30 8.61
CA VAL A 132 8.52 -18.13 8.00
C VAL A 132 8.56 -18.75 6.60
N ARG A 133 8.06 -19.97 6.41
CA ARG A 133 8.00 -20.65 5.10
C ARG A 133 7.18 -19.85 4.10
N LEU A 134 6.03 -19.33 4.52
CA LEU A 134 5.16 -18.52 3.68
C LEU A 134 5.84 -17.22 3.26
N ASP A 135 6.56 -16.56 4.16
CA ASP A 135 7.21 -15.27 3.88
C ASP A 135 8.32 -15.41 2.83
N ILE A 136 9.11 -16.48 2.91
CA ILE A 136 10.19 -16.70 1.93
C ILE A 136 9.70 -17.30 0.60
N SER A 137 8.45 -17.73 0.50
CA SER A 137 7.91 -18.43 -0.68
C SER A 137 6.64 -17.76 -1.23
N TYR A 138 5.47 -18.22 -0.82
CA TYR A 138 4.21 -17.82 -1.42
C TYR A 138 3.85 -16.34 -1.19
N ARG A 139 4.14 -15.78 0.01
CA ARG A 139 3.92 -14.35 0.27
C ARG A 139 4.89 -13.50 -0.51
N TYR A 140 6.15 -13.94 -0.64
CA TYR A 140 7.12 -13.28 -1.49
C TYR A 140 6.68 -13.24 -2.97
N GLN A 141 6.22 -14.39 -3.51
CA GLN A 141 5.69 -14.45 -4.86
C GLN A 141 4.45 -13.56 -5.02
N MET A 142 3.53 -13.61 -4.05
CA MET A 142 2.33 -12.77 -4.07
C MET A 142 2.65 -11.29 -4.05
N PHE A 143 3.67 -10.88 -3.27
CA PHE A 143 4.15 -9.50 -3.24
C PHE A 143 4.58 -9.03 -4.64
N TRP A 144 5.41 -9.81 -5.33
CA TRP A 144 5.83 -9.47 -6.69
C TRP A 144 4.68 -9.46 -7.68
N TYR A 145 3.76 -10.41 -7.59
CA TYR A 145 2.57 -10.41 -8.44
C TYR A 145 1.68 -9.18 -8.16
N ALA A 146 1.57 -8.77 -6.92
CA ALA A 146 0.80 -7.58 -6.56
C ALA A 146 1.45 -6.29 -7.09
N ILE A 147 2.78 -6.16 -7.03
CA ILE A 147 3.51 -5.03 -7.61
C ILE A 147 3.23 -4.96 -9.12
N HIS A 148 3.49 -6.04 -9.85
CA HIS A 148 3.29 -6.06 -11.30
C HIS A 148 1.81 -5.89 -11.70
N TYR A 149 0.88 -6.34 -10.87
CA TYR A 149 -0.54 -6.06 -11.08
C TYR A 149 -0.85 -4.56 -10.96
N ARG A 150 -0.26 -3.89 -9.97
CA ARG A 150 -0.43 -2.44 -9.77
C ARG A 150 0.21 -1.63 -10.89
N GLU A 151 1.36 -2.05 -11.37
CA GLU A 151 2.00 -1.45 -12.55
C GLU A 151 1.11 -1.61 -13.80
N ALA A 152 0.57 -2.81 -14.05
CA ALA A 152 -0.36 -3.05 -15.15
C ALA A 152 -1.65 -2.22 -15.03
N GLU A 153 -2.16 -2.04 -13.81
CA GLU A 153 -3.31 -1.18 -13.53
C GLU A 153 -3.00 0.29 -13.82
N PHE A 154 -1.81 0.76 -13.43
CA PHE A 154 -1.34 2.11 -13.75
C PHE A 154 -1.32 2.35 -15.26
N ILE A 155 -0.68 1.47 -16.03
CA ILE A 155 -0.61 1.55 -17.50
C ILE A 155 -2.01 1.54 -18.12
N HIS A 156 -2.88 0.65 -17.66
CA HIS A 156 -4.26 0.59 -18.15
C HIS A 156 -5.06 1.86 -17.88
N ARG A 157 -4.85 2.49 -16.72
CA ARG A 157 -5.49 3.78 -16.39
C ARG A 157 -4.88 4.93 -17.17
N LEU A 158 -3.57 4.86 -17.46
CA LEU A 158 -2.87 5.86 -18.23
C LEU A 158 -3.44 5.95 -19.65
N SER A 159 -3.67 4.81 -20.32
CA SER A 159 -4.24 4.74 -21.68
C SER A 159 -5.69 5.25 -21.81
N LYS A 160 -6.37 5.46 -20.69
CA LYS A 160 -7.75 5.97 -20.65
C LYS A 160 -7.85 7.45 -20.29
N CYS A 161 -6.72 8.14 -20.18
CA CYS A 161 -6.71 9.56 -19.86
C CYS A 161 -7.12 10.40 -21.06
N ASP A 162 -8.12 11.24 -20.84
CA ASP A 162 -8.54 12.28 -21.77
C ASP A 162 -7.70 13.53 -21.52
N GLU A 163 -6.81 13.87 -22.45
CA GLU A 163 -5.81 14.94 -22.31
C GLU A 163 -6.41 16.35 -22.13
N GLY A 164 -7.67 16.53 -22.53
CA GLY A 164 -8.32 17.85 -22.55
C GLY A 164 -8.82 18.38 -21.20
N LYS A 165 -8.86 17.53 -20.13
CA LYS A 165 -9.53 17.87 -18.85
C LYS A 165 -8.63 17.79 -17.62
N GLN A 166 -7.35 18.00 -17.78
CA GLN A 166 -6.33 17.71 -16.74
C GLN A 166 -6.46 18.50 -15.42
N ARG A 167 -7.30 19.53 -15.35
CA ARG A 167 -7.40 20.44 -14.20
C ARG A 167 -8.72 20.36 -13.45
N THR A 168 -9.73 19.67 -13.97
CA THR A 168 -11.00 19.50 -13.27
C THR A 168 -10.84 18.58 -12.06
N GLN A 169 -11.76 18.68 -11.10
CA GLN A 169 -11.78 17.83 -9.91
C GLN A 169 -11.70 16.34 -10.27
N GLU A 170 -12.47 15.92 -11.26
CA GLU A 170 -12.52 14.51 -11.70
C GLU A 170 -11.17 14.07 -12.30
N ALA A 171 -10.62 14.86 -13.25
CA ALA A 171 -9.34 14.56 -13.89
C ALA A 171 -8.20 14.50 -12.87
N TYR A 172 -8.16 15.45 -11.92
CA TYR A 172 -7.16 15.46 -10.87
C TYR A 172 -7.30 14.25 -9.92
N THR A 173 -8.53 13.92 -9.54
CA THR A 173 -8.81 12.72 -8.72
C THR A 173 -8.39 11.44 -9.43
N GLN A 174 -8.66 11.31 -10.73
CA GLN A 174 -8.23 10.15 -11.51
C GLN A 174 -6.70 10.08 -11.62
N ARG A 175 -6.02 11.22 -11.75
CA ARG A 175 -4.56 11.28 -11.70
C ARG A 175 -4.00 10.77 -10.37
N LEU A 176 -4.54 11.23 -9.23
CA LEU A 176 -4.13 10.75 -7.92
C LEU A 176 -4.38 9.25 -7.76
N LYS A 177 -5.53 8.74 -8.21
CA LYS A 177 -5.85 7.31 -8.19
C LYS A 177 -4.90 6.48 -9.07
N ARG A 178 -4.44 7.03 -10.20
CA ARG A 178 -3.41 6.38 -11.01
C ARG A 178 -2.08 6.30 -10.26
N LEU A 179 -1.62 7.43 -9.73
CA LEU A 179 -0.38 7.49 -8.97
C LEU A 179 -0.40 6.54 -7.78
N ALA A 180 -1.54 6.43 -7.08
CA ALA A 180 -1.72 5.53 -5.96
C ALA A 180 -1.64 4.02 -6.34
N CYS A 181 -1.70 3.67 -7.63
CA CYS A 181 -1.43 2.29 -8.05
C CYS A 181 0.02 1.89 -7.82
N VAL A 182 0.97 2.81 -8.00
CA VAL A 182 2.41 2.55 -7.89
C VAL A 182 3.03 3.21 -6.66
N MET A 183 2.43 4.30 -6.19
CA MET A 183 2.86 5.05 -4.99
C MET A 183 1.64 5.35 -4.11
N PRO A 184 1.18 4.41 -3.28
CA PRO A 184 -0.02 4.59 -2.47
C PRO A 184 0.19 5.54 -1.28
N VAL A 185 1.43 5.84 -0.93
CA VAL A 185 1.81 6.74 0.17
C VAL A 185 2.49 7.97 -0.42
N PHE A 186 1.97 9.16 -0.06
CA PHE A 186 2.53 10.45 -0.42
C PHE A 186 3.05 11.13 0.85
N ILE A 187 4.26 11.67 0.79
CA ILE A 187 4.87 12.39 1.90
C ILE A 187 4.94 13.87 1.52
N SER A 188 4.47 14.74 2.41
CA SER A 188 4.48 16.18 2.21
C SER A 188 4.58 16.91 3.54
N THR A 189 4.99 18.17 3.50
CA THR A 189 4.89 19.07 4.64
C THR A 189 3.51 19.72 4.70
N PHE A 190 3.09 20.21 5.87
CA PHE A 190 1.84 20.95 6.02
C PHE A 190 1.75 22.20 5.15
N HIS A 191 2.86 22.90 4.92
CA HIS A 191 2.91 24.06 4.01
C HIS A 191 2.67 23.71 2.55
N SER A 192 3.09 22.52 2.13
CA SER A 192 3.06 22.10 0.72
C SER A 192 1.78 21.35 0.37
N LEU A 193 1.26 20.53 1.29
CA LEU A 193 0.12 19.65 1.03
C LEU A 193 -1.11 20.39 0.50
N PRO A 194 -1.56 21.52 1.09
CA PRO A 194 -2.71 22.27 0.58
C PRO A 194 -2.52 22.80 -0.84
N LYS A 195 -1.29 23.14 -1.22
CA LYS A 195 -0.98 23.64 -2.58
C LYS A 195 -1.04 22.53 -3.63
N TYR A 196 -0.66 21.31 -3.26
CA TYR A 196 -0.69 20.17 -4.17
C TYR A 196 -2.07 19.54 -4.30
N MET A 197 -2.92 19.68 -3.30
CA MET A 197 -4.26 19.10 -3.27
C MET A 197 -5.32 20.11 -3.70
N THR A 198 -5.10 20.70 -4.89
CA THR A 198 -6.02 21.66 -5.50
C THR A 198 -6.35 21.29 -6.94
N TYR A 199 -7.48 21.78 -7.43
CA TYR A 199 -7.92 21.65 -8.81
C TYR A 199 -8.43 22.98 -9.36
N ALA A 200 -8.75 23.02 -10.65
CA ALA A 200 -9.33 24.22 -11.30
C ALA A 200 -10.65 23.85 -11.96
N GLU A 201 -11.67 24.68 -11.76
CA GLU A 201 -12.99 24.48 -12.36
C GLU A 201 -13.68 25.82 -12.59
N ASN A 202 -14.37 25.94 -13.73
CA ASN A 202 -15.15 27.15 -14.08
C ASN A 202 -14.36 28.44 -13.99
N GLY A 203 -13.09 28.47 -14.40
CA GLY A 203 -12.21 29.62 -14.35
C GLY A 203 -11.68 29.95 -12.96
N LYS A 204 -12.02 29.19 -11.92
CA LYS A 204 -11.43 29.31 -10.58
C LYS A 204 -10.26 28.34 -10.46
N TRP A 205 -9.21 28.80 -9.85
CA TRP A 205 -7.95 28.08 -9.63
C TRP A 205 -7.78 27.79 -8.14
N ASP A 206 -6.92 26.84 -7.82
CA ASP A 206 -6.54 26.51 -6.45
C ASP A 206 -7.72 26.15 -5.54
N ILE A 207 -8.74 25.50 -6.11
CA ILE A 207 -9.87 25.00 -5.33
C ILE A 207 -9.41 23.78 -4.53
N PRO A 208 -9.53 23.78 -3.18
CA PRO A 208 -9.08 22.65 -2.36
C PRO A 208 -9.84 21.36 -2.66
N LEU A 209 -9.12 20.26 -2.80
CA LEU A 209 -9.70 18.93 -2.97
C LEU A 209 -10.10 18.34 -1.61
N TYR A 210 -11.20 18.87 -1.05
CA TYR A 210 -11.73 18.39 0.22
C TYR A 210 -12.03 16.90 0.19
N ASN A 211 -11.68 16.18 1.28
CA ASN A 211 -11.83 14.72 1.38
C ASN A 211 -11.12 13.94 0.26
N GLY A 212 -10.12 14.51 -0.38
CA GLY A 212 -9.35 13.87 -1.43
C GLY A 212 -8.34 12.83 -0.92
N ILE A 213 -8.00 12.91 0.37
CA ILE A 213 -7.08 12.00 1.06
C ILE A 213 -7.91 11.04 1.92
N ASP A 214 -7.73 9.73 1.73
CA ASP A 214 -8.47 8.74 2.51
C ASP A 214 -8.00 8.69 3.97
N LEU A 215 -6.68 8.74 4.18
CA LEU A 215 -6.05 8.73 5.50
C LEU A 215 -4.85 9.66 5.53
N LEU A 216 -4.86 10.63 6.43
CA LEU A 216 -3.74 11.51 6.76
C LEU A 216 -3.05 10.98 8.02
N ILE A 217 -1.77 10.65 7.91
CA ILE A 217 -0.94 10.30 9.07
C ILE A 217 -0.02 11.48 9.34
N VAL A 218 -0.13 12.04 10.52
CA VAL A 218 0.68 13.17 10.98
C VAL A 218 1.69 12.65 11.98
N ASP A 219 2.95 12.67 11.57
CA ASP A 219 4.06 12.37 12.46
C ASP A 219 4.52 13.66 13.15
N GLU A 220 5.03 13.53 14.39
CA GLU A 220 5.45 14.66 15.24
C GLU A 220 4.34 15.72 15.41
N SER A 221 3.11 15.29 15.61
CA SER A 221 1.94 16.17 15.67
C SER A 221 1.98 17.23 16.77
N GLY A 222 2.77 16.98 17.84
CA GLY A 222 3.00 17.94 18.91
C GLY A 222 3.78 19.19 18.47
N GLN A 223 4.49 19.13 17.35
CA GLN A 223 5.28 20.24 16.80
C GLN A 223 4.54 21.06 15.74
N VAL A 224 3.30 20.72 15.43
CA VAL A 224 2.51 21.37 14.37
C VAL A 224 1.55 22.37 14.95
N SER A 225 1.69 23.64 14.55
CA SER A 225 0.75 24.69 14.95
C SER A 225 -0.63 24.50 14.30
N PRO A 226 -1.72 24.79 15.00
CA PRO A 226 -3.08 24.58 14.50
C PRO A 226 -3.39 25.30 13.19
N GLU A 227 -2.87 26.49 12.97
CA GLU A 227 -3.10 27.29 11.76
C GLU A 227 -2.49 26.63 10.50
N LEU A 228 -1.41 25.85 10.65
CA LEU A 228 -0.82 25.07 9.57
C LEU A 228 -1.53 23.72 9.38
N ALA A 229 -2.06 23.16 10.47
CA ALA A 229 -2.72 21.87 10.46
C ALA A 229 -4.10 21.91 9.79
N VAL A 230 -4.93 22.89 10.12
CA VAL A 230 -6.34 22.99 9.69
C VAL A 230 -6.53 22.84 8.18
N PRO A 231 -5.78 23.55 7.30
CA PRO A 231 -5.92 23.36 5.85
C PRO A 231 -5.67 21.94 5.40
N SER A 232 -4.68 21.27 5.98
CA SER A 232 -4.33 19.88 5.62
C SER A 232 -5.36 18.87 6.13
N PHE A 233 -5.90 19.05 7.33
CA PHE A 233 -6.96 18.20 7.87
C PHE A 233 -8.26 18.29 7.06
N SER A 234 -8.58 19.45 6.50
CA SER A 234 -9.76 19.63 5.66
C SER A 234 -9.71 18.81 4.36
N LEU A 235 -8.52 18.39 3.93
CA LEU A 235 -8.31 17.58 2.73
C LEU A 235 -8.50 16.09 2.98
N ALA A 236 -8.55 15.65 4.23
CA ALA A 236 -8.57 14.24 4.61
C ALA A 236 -9.95 13.81 5.14
N LYS A 237 -10.31 12.54 4.87
CA LYS A 237 -11.50 11.90 5.43
C LYS A 237 -11.27 11.44 6.87
N GLN A 238 -10.06 10.99 7.16
CA GLN A 238 -9.64 10.48 8.45
C GLN A 238 -8.19 10.91 8.71
N ALA A 239 -7.83 11.06 9.99
CA ALA A 239 -6.47 11.39 10.38
C ALA A 239 -6.02 10.55 11.57
N ILE A 240 -4.73 10.18 11.57
CA ILE A 240 -4.01 9.61 12.69
C ILE A 240 -2.92 10.60 13.08
N LEU A 241 -2.89 10.95 14.35
CA LEU A 241 -1.88 11.85 14.94
C LEU A 241 -0.93 11.00 15.76
N VAL A 242 0.35 11.10 15.43
CA VAL A 242 1.45 10.47 16.15
C VAL A 242 2.33 11.60 16.67
N GLY A 243 2.61 11.63 17.96
CA GLY A 243 3.44 12.66 18.57
C GLY A 243 3.60 12.45 20.05
N ASP A 244 4.59 13.09 20.61
CA ASP A 244 4.90 13.08 22.05
C ASP A 244 4.63 14.48 22.61
N ILE A 245 3.75 14.57 23.62
CA ILE A 245 3.40 15.82 24.30
C ILE A 245 4.53 16.36 25.20
N GLN A 246 5.58 15.59 25.41
CA GLN A 246 6.75 15.99 26.21
C GLN A 246 7.91 16.51 25.35
N GLN A 247 7.75 16.49 24.01
CA GLN A 247 8.71 17.05 23.07
C GLN A 247 8.51 18.55 22.88
N ILE A 248 9.33 19.12 21.98
CA ILE A 248 9.35 20.56 21.68
C ILE A 248 7.98 21.01 21.16
N GLU A 249 7.49 22.10 21.69
CA GLU A 249 6.27 22.77 21.26
C GLU A 249 6.38 23.31 19.81
N PRO A 250 5.26 23.59 19.14
CA PRO A 250 5.27 24.23 17.82
C PRO A 250 6.01 25.56 17.85
N VAL A 251 6.80 25.82 16.83
CA VAL A 251 7.36 27.14 16.62
C VAL A 251 6.25 28.06 16.10
N TRP A 252 5.78 28.94 16.95
CA TRP A 252 4.74 29.91 16.60
C TRP A 252 5.30 30.94 15.59
N SER A 253 4.64 31.09 14.46
CA SER A 253 5.02 32.03 13.42
C SER A 253 4.60 33.48 13.73
N ILE A 254 3.74 33.69 14.71
CA ILE A 254 3.21 34.98 15.14
C ILE A 254 3.80 35.30 16.50
N SER A 255 4.35 36.50 16.66
CA SER A 255 4.84 36.95 17.96
C SER A 255 3.68 37.10 18.96
N ASP A 256 3.98 36.95 20.25
CA ASP A 256 2.99 37.07 21.34
C ASP A 256 2.24 38.44 21.27
N GLU A 257 2.92 39.48 20.86
CA GLU A 257 2.34 40.81 20.70
C GLU A 257 1.23 40.83 19.62
N TYR A 258 1.49 40.25 18.44
CA TYR A 258 0.48 40.18 17.38
C TYR A 258 -0.65 39.20 17.74
N SER A 259 -0.34 38.10 18.41
CA SER A 259 -1.35 37.19 18.98
C SER A 259 -2.29 37.91 19.94
N PHE A 260 -1.75 38.70 20.87
CA PHE A 260 -2.54 39.44 21.82
C PHE A 260 -3.43 40.51 21.12
N ILE A 261 -2.89 41.24 20.15
CA ILE A 261 -3.65 42.20 19.35
C ILE A 261 -4.81 41.51 18.60
N ASN A 262 -4.58 40.34 18.01
CA ASN A 262 -5.62 39.58 17.31
C ASN A 262 -6.72 39.11 18.28
N LEU A 263 -6.34 38.55 19.44
CA LEU A 263 -7.29 38.14 20.46
C LEU A 263 -8.13 39.27 21.01
N LYS A 264 -7.51 40.45 21.16
CA LYS A 264 -8.19 41.69 21.56
C LYS A 264 -9.18 42.16 20.50
N ASN A 265 -8.77 42.16 19.24
CA ASN A 265 -9.64 42.54 18.11
C ASN A 265 -10.84 41.62 17.94
N LEU A 266 -10.69 40.33 18.32
CA LEU A 266 -11.75 39.35 18.32
C LEU A 266 -12.63 39.39 19.57
N GLY A 267 -12.31 40.25 20.55
CA GLY A 267 -13.05 40.35 21.81
C GLY A 267 -12.87 39.16 22.76
N ILE A 268 -11.83 38.33 22.54
CA ILE A 268 -11.56 37.14 23.34
C ILE A 268 -10.83 37.51 24.63
N VAL A 269 -10.02 38.58 24.60
CA VAL A 269 -9.35 39.15 25.78
C VAL A 269 -9.75 40.58 25.95
N SER A 270 -10.06 41.01 27.18
CA SER A 270 -10.29 42.38 27.58
C SER A 270 -8.98 43.10 27.91
N ASN A 271 -8.98 44.42 27.83
CA ASN A 271 -7.82 45.26 28.18
C ASN A 271 -7.24 44.93 29.55
#